data_c77aa7f4c441cca7a563d3fd581c47e0
#
_entry.id   c77aa7f4c441cca7a563d3fd581c47e0
#
_cell.length_a   1.000
_cell.length_b   1.000
_cell.length_c   1.000
_cell.angle_alpha   90.00
_cell.angle_beta   90.00
_cell.angle_gamma   90.00
#
_symmetry.space_group_name_H-M   'P 1'
#
loop_
_entity.id
_entity.type
_entity.pdbx_description
1 polymer ?
#
loop_
_entity_poly.entity_id
_entity_poly.type
_entity_poly.pdbx_seq_one_letter_code
_entity_poly.pdbx_strand_id
1 'polypeptide(L)'
;HGIARDLAAAGLGRLKSDVIQQVRGSFPNPQKIELAFAAGEERFCPAFALRLVRGVRNGPSPEWMQRRLKAIGLRPINALVDVTNYVTFDRGRPLHVFDAAKVKGNLVVRRSRAGETVLGLDGRIYGFTGNETVIADDNGVESIAGVMGGEHSGCDETTTDVLIESALWDPMDIARTGRNLGIVTDARYRFERGVDPNFTLPGVELATKLVMDMCGGEPSEVTLVGAIPDTGAIINFPLSETKRLTGLEVSDREQKRILEALGFDISGNGPMVKVSPPSWRPDVHGKADLAEEVMRIAGVDRVPSTPLDRGGTVPKPVLTLIQKRTRMAKRTLAGRGMVEAVTWSFIS
;
A
#
# COMPACT_ATOMS: atom_id res chain seq x y z
N HIS A 1 10.94 -3.26 2.07
CA HIS A 1 11.86 -2.12 1.76
C HIS A 1 11.62 -0.94 2.71
N GLY A 2 10.38 -0.51 2.95
CA GLY A 2 10.04 0.60 3.86
C GLY A 2 10.60 0.43 5.28
N ILE A 3 10.38 -0.75 5.88
CA ILE A 3 10.95 -1.07 7.22
C ILE A 3 12.47 -0.94 7.23
N ALA A 4 13.15 -1.39 6.17
CA ALA A 4 14.61 -1.27 6.09
C ALA A 4 15.06 0.19 6.01
N ARG A 5 14.29 1.06 5.36
CA ARG A 5 14.53 2.51 5.30
C ARG A 5 14.41 3.14 6.68
N ASP A 6 13.37 2.81 7.43
CA ASP A 6 13.16 3.32 8.79
C ASP A 6 14.26 2.85 9.76
N LEU A 7 14.64 1.58 9.69
CA LEU A 7 15.74 1.04 10.50
C LEU A 7 17.07 1.73 10.17
N ALA A 8 17.32 2.02 8.88
CA ALA A 8 18.52 2.76 8.47
C ALA A 8 18.50 4.22 8.97
N ALA A 9 17.34 4.91 8.88
CA ALA A 9 17.18 6.26 9.40
C ALA A 9 17.38 6.34 10.92
N ALA A 10 16.96 5.29 11.65
CA ALA A 10 17.19 5.13 13.09
C ALA A 10 18.63 4.74 13.44
N GLY A 11 19.54 4.57 12.47
CA GLY A 11 20.94 4.23 12.70
C GLY A 11 21.21 2.74 12.97
N LEU A 12 20.24 1.85 12.77
CA LEU A 12 20.38 0.41 13.03
C LEU A 12 21.00 -0.36 11.85
N GLY A 13 21.41 0.35 10.79
CA GLY A 13 22.05 -0.26 9.63
C GLY A 13 22.19 0.72 8.48
N ARG A 14 22.53 0.18 7.31
CA ARG A 14 22.58 0.95 6.06
C ARG A 14 21.61 0.35 5.05
N LEU A 15 20.80 1.20 4.44
CA LEU A 15 19.95 0.78 3.34
C LEU A 15 20.86 0.39 2.16
N LYS A 16 20.69 -0.83 1.65
CA LYS A 16 21.39 -1.26 0.45
C LYS A 16 20.83 -0.51 -0.74
N SER A 17 21.72 -0.04 -1.61
CA SER A 17 21.30 0.49 -2.91
C SER A 17 20.63 -0.64 -3.70
N ASP A 18 19.42 -0.37 -4.14
CA ASP A 18 18.61 -1.33 -4.87
C ASP A 18 18.10 -0.65 -6.14
N VAL A 19 18.97 -0.64 -7.13
CA VAL A 19 18.67 -0.07 -8.45
C VAL A 19 17.88 -1.11 -9.23
N ILE A 20 16.60 -0.84 -9.49
CA ILE A 20 15.79 -1.66 -10.37
C ILE A 20 16.28 -1.43 -11.79
N GLN A 21 16.78 -2.51 -12.39
CA GLN A 21 17.27 -2.47 -13.77
C GLN A 21 16.10 -2.46 -14.73
N GLN A 22 16.17 -1.58 -15.72
CA GLN A 22 15.23 -1.56 -16.81
C GLN A 22 15.43 -2.79 -17.70
N VAL A 23 14.37 -3.52 -17.97
CA VAL A 23 14.36 -4.68 -18.86
C VAL A 23 14.00 -4.22 -20.27
N ARG A 24 14.90 -4.41 -21.22
CA ARG A 24 14.65 -4.05 -22.64
C ARG A 24 13.59 -4.98 -23.22
N GLY A 25 12.53 -4.39 -23.80
CA GLY A 25 11.56 -5.14 -24.61
C GLY A 25 12.18 -5.62 -25.92
N SER A 26 11.81 -6.82 -26.35
CA SER A 26 12.27 -7.43 -27.61
C SER A 26 11.27 -7.26 -28.76
N PHE A 27 10.03 -6.86 -28.44
CA PHE A 27 8.98 -6.60 -29.42
C PHE A 27 7.96 -5.58 -28.86
N PRO A 28 7.18 -4.89 -29.71
CA PRO A 28 6.09 -4.02 -29.28
C PRO A 28 5.02 -4.82 -28.53
N ASN A 29 4.44 -4.24 -27.47
CA ASN A 29 3.33 -4.89 -26.77
C ASN A 29 2.08 -4.95 -27.65
N PRO A 30 1.58 -6.13 -28.03
CA PRO A 30 0.39 -6.25 -28.87
C PRO A 30 -0.90 -5.97 -28.11
N GLN A 31 -0.89 -6.08 -26.78
CA GLN A 31 -2.06 -5.87 -25.95
C GLN A 31 -2.37 -4.39 -25.82
N LYS A 32 -3.53 -3.98 -26.26
CA LYS A 32 -4.00 -2.60 -26.13
C LYS A 32 -4.73 -2.40 -24.81
N ILE A 33 -4.61 -1.18 -24.29
CA ILE A 33 -5.29 -0.73 -23.08
C ILE A 33 -6.06 0.53 -23.40
N GLU A 34 -7.28 0.61 -22.91
CA GLU A 34 -8.12 1.77 -23.00
C GLU A 34 -8.58 2.21 -21.61
N LEU A 35 -8.45 3.49 -21.27
CA LEU A 35 -9.05 4.10 -20.09
C LEU A 35 -10.36 4.77 -20.50
N ALA A 36 -11.46 4.02 -20.39
CA ALA A 36 -12.78 4.43 -20.87
C ALA A 36 -13.60 5.09 -19.73
N PHE A 37 -13.17 6.27 -19.33
CA PHE A 37 -13.83 7.08 -18.31
C PHE A 37 -14.56 8.28 -18.93
N ALA A 38 -15.63 8.73 -18.27
CA ALA A 38 -16.25 9.99 -18.59
C ALA A 38 -15.34 11.17 -18.22
N ALA A 39 -15.56 12.32 -18.85
CA ALA A 39 -14.81 13.54 -18.53
C ALA A 39 -14.88 13.87 -17.03
N GLY A 40 -13.73 14.03 -16.38
CA GLY A 40 -13.58 14.27 -14.93
C GLY A 40 -13.51 12.99 -14.06
N GLU A 41 -13.57 11.82 -14.67
CA GLU A 41 -13.45 10.52 -14.00
C GLU A 41 -12.06 9.87 -14.21
N GLU A 42 -11.17 10.48 -14.98
CA GLU A 42 -9.82 9.97 -15.29
C GLU A 42 -9.00 9.70 -14.02
N ARG A 43 -9.33 10.37 -12.93
CA ARG A 43 -8.73 10.17 -11.61
C ARG A 43 -8.86 8.75 -11.07
N PHE A 44 -9.89 8.00 -11.49
CA PHE A 44 -10.11 6.64 -10.99
C PHE A 44 -9.00 5.67 -11.40
N CYS A 45 -8.37 5.93 -12.56
CA CYS A 45 -7.15 5.25 -12.99
C CYS A 45 -6.21 6.26 -13.67
N PRO A 46 -5.40 7.01 -12.91
CA PRO A 46 -4.51 8.00 -13.49
C PRO A 46 -3.47 7.42 -14.45
N ALA A 47 -2.97 6.23 -14.14
CA ALA A 47 -1.97 5.55 -14.97
C ALA A 47 -2.14 4.03 -14.90
N PHE A 48 -1.98 3.39 -16.05
CA PHE A 48 -2.02 1.93 -16.19
C PHE A 48 -0.83 1.47 -17.04
N ALA A 49 0.08 0.71 -16.43
CA ALA A 49 1.21 0.12 -17.12
C ALA A 49 0.98 -1.39 -17.31
N LEU A 50 1.29 -1.88 -18.51
CA LEU A 50 1.13 -3.29 -18.87
C LEU A 50 2.35 -3.77 -19.67
N ARG A 51 2.76 -5.00 -19.41
CA ARG A 51 3.81 -5.68 -20.18
C ARG A 51 3.43 -7.13 -20.43
N LEU A 52 3.61 -7.58 -21.66
CA LEU A 52 3.50 -8.99 -22.02
C LEU A 52 4.87 -9.66 -21.89
N VAL A 53 4.92 -10.85 -21.30
CA VAL A 53 6.08 -11.76 -21.36
C VAL A 53 5.62 -13.06 -22.00
N ARG A 54 6.17 -13.40 -23.17
CA ARG A 54 5.82 -14.60 -23.94
C ARG A 54 6.75 -15.76 -23.62
N GLY A 55 6.22 -16.98 -23.76
CA GLY A 55 7.01 -18.20 -23.65
C GLY A 55 7.49 -18.48 -22.25
N VAL A 56 6.75 -18.06 -21.22
CA VAL A 56 7.04 -18.40 -19.82
C VAL A 56 6.72 -19.87 -19.55
N ARG A 57 7.44 -20.45 -18.59
CA ARG A 57 7.15 -21.76 -18.02
C ARG A 57 6.77 -21.58 -16.56
N ASN A 58 5.47 -21.50 -16.31
CA ASN A 58 4.98 -21.35 -14.95
C ASN A 58 5.14 -22.66 -14.16
N GLY A 59 5.31 -22.53 -12.87
CA GLY A 59 5.49 -23.64 -11.94
C GLY A 59 5.70 -23.15 -10.52
N PRO A 60 6.16 -23.97 -9.59
CA PRO A 60 6.45 -23.54 -8.23
C PRO A 60 7.52 -22.43 -8.18
N SER A 61 7.31 -21.41 -7.37
CA SER A 61 8.34 -20.40 -7.12
C SER A 61 9.55 -20.99 -6.39
N PRO A 62 10.75 -20.37 -6.49
CA PRO A 62 11.95 -20.83 -5.81
C PRO A 62 11.77 -20.90 -4.29
N GLU A 63 12.48 -21.82 -3.63
CA GLU A 63 12.35 -22.06 -2.19
C GLU A 63 12.59 -20.78 -1.34
N TRP A 64 13.52 -19.91 -1.75
CA TRP A 64 13.78 -18.67 -1.03
C TRP A 64 12.56 -17.74 -1.02
N MET A 65 11.80 -17.66 -2.12
CA MET A 65 10.58 -16.85 -2.23
C MET A 65 9.45 -17.51 -1.43
N GLN A 66 9.26 -18.81 -1.57
CA GLN A 66 8.26 -19.56 -0.78
C GLN A 66 8.46 -19.41 0.71
N ARG A 67 9.73 -19.49 1.20
CA ARG A 67 10.03 -19.28 2.62
C ARG A 67 9.66 -17.87 3.10
N ARG A 68 9.93 -16.83 2.30
CA ARG A 68 9.57 -15.46 2.64
C ARG A 68 8.05 -15.25 2.67
N LEU A 69 7.33 -15.77 1.67
CA LEU A 69 5.87 -15.70 1.63
C LEU A 69 5.23 -16.43 2.82
N LYS A 70 5.69 -17.65 3.13
CA LYS A 70 5.23 -18.43 4.29
C LYS A 70 5.50 -17.70 5.61
N ALA A 71 6.64 -17.02 5.73
CA ALA A 71 7.02 -16.28 6.94
C ALA A 71 6.08 -15.10 7.26
N ILE A 72 5.39 -14.56 6.25
CA ILE A 72 4.38 -13.50 6.41
C ILE A 72 2.94 -14.03 6.36
N GLY A 73 2.75 -15.35 6.40
CA GLY A 73 1.43 -15.98 6.45
C GLY A 73 0.78 -16.26 5.09
N LEU A 74 1.48 -16.04 3.97
CA LEU A 74 0.97 -16.32 2.64
C LEU A 74 1.27 -17.76 2.22
N ARG A 75 0.33 -18.35 1.50
CA ARG A 75 0.53 -19.65 0.84
C ARG A 75 1.08 -19.43 -0.57
N PRO A 76 2.26 -19.96 -0.92
CA PRO A 76 2.74 -19.97 -2.29
C PRO A 76 1.76 -20.71 -3.22
N ILE A 77 1.58 -20.18 -4.42
CA ILE A 77 0.65 -20.70 -5.43
C ILE A 77 1.43 -21.20 -6.64
N ASN A 78 1.93 -20.30 -7.45
CA ASN A 78 2.83 -20.53 -8.57
C ASN A 78 3.75 -19.31 -8.75
N ALA A 79 4.81 -19.44 -9.54
CA ALA A 79 5.81 -18.40 -9.66
C ALA A 79 5.27 -17.03 -10.12
N LEU A 80 4.31 -17.02 -11.06
CA LEU A 80 3.74 -15.77 -11.59
C LEU A 80 2.94 -15.03 -10.51
N VAL A 81 2.09 -15.73 -9.76
CA VAL A 81 1.30 -15.17 -8.67
C VAL A 81 2.20 -14.81 -7.47
N ASP A 82 3.17 -15.67 -7.17
CA ASP A 82 4.10 -15.45 -6.05
C ASP A 82 4.98 -14.20 -6.26
N VAL A 83 5.36 -13.88 -7.51
CA VAL A 83 6.05 -12.64 -7.86
C VAL A 83 5.19 -11.42 -7.51
N THR A 84 3.92 -11.41 -7.88
CA THR A 84 3.03 -10.27 -7.55
C THR A 84 2.86 -10.09 -6.05
N ASN A 85 2.68 -11.19 -5.33
CA ASN A 85 2.61 -11.19 -3.87
C ASN A 85 3.93 -10.69 -3.25
N TYR A 86 5.07 -11.20 -3.74
CA TYR A 86 6.38 -10.79 -3.24
C TYR A 86 6.62 -9.29 -3.42
N VAL A 87 6.36 -8.74 -4.61
CA VAL A 87 6.52 -7.30 -4.88
C VAL A 87 5.55 -6.47 -4.04
N THR A 88 4.31 -6.95 -3.87
CA THR A 88 3.32 -6.30 -3.01
C THR A 88 3.84 -6.10 -1.58
N PHE A 89 4.44 -7.12 -0.98
CA PHE A 89 4.92 -7.04 0.41
C PHE A 89 6.33 -6.43 0.54
N ASP A 90 7.22 -6.69 -0.42
CA ASP A 90 8.58 -6.14 -0.37
C ASP A 90 8.62 -4.64 -0.70
N ARG A 91 7.79 -4.19 -1.65
CA ARG A 91 7.81 -2.82 -2.20
C ARG A 91 6.58 -1.99 -1.86
N GLY A 92 5.55 -2.59 -1.31
CA GLY A 92 4.27 -1.91 -1.10
C GLY A 92 3.50 -1.61 -2.39
N ARG A 93 3.86 -2.28 -3.51
CA ARG A 93 3.25 -2.10 -4.82
C ARG A 93 2.48 -3.36 -5.21
N PRO A 94 1.13 -3.36 -5.07
CA PRO A 94 0.33 -4.44 -5.61
C PRO A 94 0.41 -4.47 -7.13
N LEU A 95 0.58 -5.66 -7.67
CA LEU A 95 0.61 -5.97 -9.08
C LEU A 95 -0.43 -7.04 -9.36
N HIS A 96 -0.86 -7.14 -10.62
CA HIS A 96 -1.68 -8.24 -11.07
C HIS A 96 -1.08 -8.91 -12.32
N VAL A 97 -1.39 -10.17 -12.53
CA VAL A 97 -1.01 -10.93 -13.72
C VAL A 97 -2.22 -11.60 -14.32
N PHE A 98 -2.35 -11.46 -15.65
CA PHE A 98 -3.36 -12.14 -16.43
C PHE A 98 -2.69 -13.17 -17.33
N ASP A 99 -3.34 -14.31 -17.51
CA ASP A 99 -3.02 -15.24 -18.60
C ASP A 99 -3.44 -14.60 -19.93
N ALA A 100 -2.46 -14.26 -20.76
CA ALA A 100 -2.71 -13.54 -22.01
C ALA A 100 -3.60 -14.34 -22.99
N ALA A 101 -3.58 -15.67 -22.92
CA ALA A 101 -4.42 -16.51 -23.79
C ALA A 101 -5.90 -16.47 -23.39
N LYS A 102 -6.20 -16.11 -22.15
CA LYS A 102 -7.57 -16.01 -21.62
C LYS A 102 -8.17 -14.63 -21.83
N VAL A 103 -7.36 -13.61 -22.06
CA VAL A 103 -7.82 -12.23 -22.37
C VAL A 103 -8.25 -12.13 -23.82
N LYS A 104 -9.44 -11.62 -24.08
CA LYS A 104 -9.97 -11.42 -25.43
C LYS A 104 -10.06 -9.93 -25.80
N GLY A 105 -9.47 -9.59 -26.94
CA GLY A 105 -9.50 -8.21 -27.44
C GLY A 105 -8.64 -7.28 -26.58
N ASN A 106 -9.12 -6.07 -26.34
CA ASN A 106 -8.43 -5.05 -25.58
C ASN A 106 -8.78 -5.12 -24.09
N LEU A 107 -7.82 -4.74 -23.22
CA LEU A 107 -8.17 -4.45 -21.81
C LEU A 107 -8.76 -3.03 -21.72
N VAL A 108 -9.92 -2.93 -21.13
CA VAL A 108 -10.64 -1.67 -20.93
C VAL A 108 -10.83 -1.41 -19.45
N VAL A 109 -10.25 -0.33 -18.95
CA VAL A 109 -10.46 0.14 -17.58
C VAL A 109 -11.59 1.13 -17.59
N ARG A 110 -12.67 0.83 -16.88
CA ARG A 110 -13.90 1.61 -16.91
C ARG A 110 -14.71 1.49 -15.64
N ARG A 111 -15.77 2.25 -15.53
CA ARG A 111 -16.79 1.98 -14.52
C ARG A 111 -17.56 0.71 -14.89
N SER A 112 -17.93 -0.06 -13.87
CA SER A 112 -18.80 -1.23 -14.03
C SER A 112 -20.17 -0.81 -14.58
N ARG A 113 -20.93 -1.76 -15.08
CA ARG A 113 -22.34 -1.56 -15.44
C ARG A 113 -23.21 -2.28 -14.41
N ALA A 114 -24.35 -1.70 -14.08
CA ALA A 114 -25.29 -2.34 -13.15
C ALA A 114 -25.71 -3.72 -13.67
N GLY A 115 -25.58 -4.73 -12.79
CA GLY A 115 -25.91 -6.13 -13.11
C GLY A 115 -24.74 -6.94 -13.71
N GLU A 116 -23.59 -6.33 -14.05
CA GLU A 116 -22.39 -7.09 -14.37
C GLU A 116 -21.91 -7.86 -13.12
N THR A 117 -21.21 -8.98 -13.35
CA THR A 117 -20.66 -9.82 -12.27
C THR A 117 -19.24 -10.27 -12.62
N VAL A 118 -18.48 -10.64 -11.60
CA VAL A 118 -17.20 -11.33 -11.76
C VAL A 118 -17.09 -12.46 -10.73
N LEU A 119 -16.54 -13.60 -11.13
CA LEU A 119 -16.08 -14.63 -10.21
C LEU A 119 -14.68 -14.23 -9.73
N GLY A 120 -14.54 -13.87 -8.46
CA GLY A 120 -13.26 -13.47 -7.88
C GLY A 120 -12.33 -14.66 -7.63
N LEU A 121 -11.02 -14.39 -7.50
CA LEU A 121 -9.99 -15.39 -7.15
C LEU A 121 -10.24 -16.10 -5.80
N ASP A 122 -11.15 -15.60 -4.98
CA ASP A 122 -11.59 -16.23 -3.74
C ASP A 122 -12.78 -17.20 -3.95
N GLY A 123 -13.21 -17.42 -5.19
CA GLY A 123 -14.31 -18.30 -5.57
C GLY A 123 -15.71 -17.71 -5.33
N ARG A 124 -15.84 -16.41 -5.02
CA ARG A 124 -17.13 -15.75 -4.81
C ARG A 124 -17.53 -14.94 -6.05
N ILE A 125 -18.83 -14.88 -6.29
CA ILE A 125 -19.38 -14.02 -7.35
C ILE A 125 -19.72 -12.66 -6.76
N TYR A 126 -19.19 -11.61 -7.38
CA TYR A 126 -19.44 -10.22 -7.02
C TYR A 126 -20.28 -9.54 -8.08
N GLY A 127 -21.39 -8.92 -7.67
CA GLY A 127 -22.29 -8.15 -8.53
C GLY A 127 -22.02 -6.65 -8.40
N PHE A 128 -22.13 -5.94 -9.51
CA PHE A 128 -21.82 -4.52 -9.59
C PHE A 128 -23.06 -3.63 -9.69
N THR A 129 -22.93 -2.42 -9.18
CA THR A 129 -23.98 -1.39 -9.17
C THR A 129 -23.78 -0.29 -10.23
N GLY A 130 -22.63 -0.28 -10.91
CA GLY A 130 -22.22 0.77 -11.84
C GLY A 130 -21.26 1.80 -11.24
N ASN A 131 -20.89 1.63 -9.97
CA ASN A 131 -20.06 2.57 -9.23
C ASN A 131 -18.63 2.05 -8.93
N GLU A 132 -18.33 0.85 -9.36
CA GLU A 132 -17.03 0.21 -9.14
C GLU A 132 -16.13 0.42 -10.37
N THR A 133 -14.84 0.60 -10.17
CA THR A 133 -13.87 0.56 -11.26
C THR A 133 -13.50 -0.89 -11.54
N VAL A 134 -13.50 -1.28 -12.79
CA VAL A 134 -13.21 -2.64 -13.25
C VAL A 134 -12.24 -2.62 -14.42
N ILE A 135 -11.52 -3.72 -14.57
CA ILE A 135 -10.77 -4.06 -15.78
C ILE A 135 -11.61 -5.10 -16.51
N ALA A 136 -11.93 -4.84 -17.77
CA ALA A 136 -12.77 -5.70 -18.59
C ALA A 136 -12.11 -5.97 -19.95
N ASP A 137 -12.55 -7.02 -20.60
CA ASP A 137 -12.24 -7.35 -21.99
C ASP A 137 -13.51 -7.63 -22.80
N ASP A 138 -13.40 -8.27 -23.95
CA ASP A 138 -14.57 -8.62 -24.78
C ASP A 138 -15.45 -9.72 -24.16
N ASN A 139 -14.95 -10.49 -23.17
CA ASN A 139 -15.72 -11.49 -22.42
C ASN A 139 -16.56 -10.85 -21.30
N GLY A 140 -16.10 -9.71 -20.74
CA GLY A 140 -16.72 -9.06 -19.59
C GLY A 140 -15.72 -8.54 -18.57
N VAL A 141 -16.10 -8.55 -17.30
CA VAL A 141 -15.23 -8.07 -16.22
C VAL A 141 -14.22 -9.15 -15.82
N GLU A 142 -12.94 -8.80 -15.92
CA GLU A 142 -11.79 -9.65 -15.59
C GLU A 142 -11.18 -9.33 -14.21
N SER A 143 -11.44 -8.13 -13.67
CA SER A 143 -10.89 -7.74 -12.37
C SER A 143 -11.67 -6.59 -11.74
N ILE A 144 -11.83 -6.63 -10.41
CA ILE A 144 -12.23 -5.47 -9.61
C ILE A 144 -10.96 -4.65 -9.36
N ALA A 145 -10.83 -3.54 -10.07
CA ALA A 145 -9.61 -2.75 -10.15
C ALA A 145 -9.00 -2.44 -8.77
N GLY A 146 -7.76 -2.85 -8.55
CA GLY A 146 -7.02 -2.64 -7.31
C GLY A 146 -7.57 -3.37 -6.08
N VAL A 147 -8.58 -4.21 -6.21
CA VAL A 147 -9.22 -4.94 -5.10
C VAL A 147 -9.06 -6.45 -5.23
N MET A 148 -9.52 -7.03 -6.36
CA MET A 148 -9.55 -8.49 -6.53
C MET A 148 -9.49 -8.84 -8.02
N GLY A 149 -8.61 -9.75 -8.40
CA GLY A 149 -8.60 -10.35 -9.74
C GLY A 149 -9.75 -11.32 -9.94
N GLY A 150 -10.16 -11.51 -11.20
CA GLY A 150 -11.11 -12.54 -11.59
C GLY A 150 -10.45 -13.89 -11.83
N GLU A 151 -11.21 -14.96 -11.61
CA GLU A 151 -10.76 -16.34 -11.79
C GLU A 151 -10.50 -16.66 -13.28
N HIS A 152 -11.33 -16.10 -14.18
CA HIS A 152 -11.31 -16.42 -15.61
C HIS A 152 -9.95 -16.16 -16.25
N SER A 153 -9.37 -14.98 -16.04
CA SER A 153 -8.06 -14.60 -16.59
C SER A 153 -6.86 -14.94 -15.68
N GLY A 154 -7.11 -15.71 -14.60
CA GLY A 154 -6.07 -16.12 -13.66
C GLY A 154 -4.99 -17.00 -14.31
N CYS A 155 -3.74 -16.83 -13.87
CA CYS A 155 -2.60 -17.63 -14.30
C CYS A 155 -2.57 -18.98 -13.58
N ASP A 156 -2.37 -20.03 -14.32
CA ASP A 156 -2.21 -21.41 -13.84
C ASP A 156 -0.91 -22.05 -14.38
N GLU A 157 -0.73 -23.36 -14.13
CA GLU A 157 0.47 -24.10 -14.55
C GLU A 157 0.61 -24.21 -16.07
N THR A 158 -0.46 -23.97 -16.83
CA THR A 158 -0.48 -24.05 -18.29
C THR A 158 -0.21 -22.70 -18.95
N THR A 159 -0.16 -21.62 -18.19
CA THR A 159 0.09 -20.27 -18.69
C THR A 159 1.46 -20.17 -19.34
N THR A 160 1.49 -19.80 -20.62
CA THR A 160 2.72 -19.60 -21.42
C THR A 160 3.01 -18.15 -21.75
N ASP A 161 2.00 -17.30 -21.71
CA ASP A 161 2.11 -15.87 -22.01
C ASP A 161 1.39 -15.11 -20.89
N VAL A 162 2.11 -14.18 -20.23
CA VAL A 162 1.60 -13.46 -19.06
C VAL A 162 1.61 -11.97 -19.28
N LEU A 163 0.50 -11.31 -18.96
CA LEU A 163 0.41 -9.85 -18.90
C LEU A 163 0.64 -9.39 -17.45
N ILE A 164 1.63 -8.56 -17.24
CA ILE A 164 1.99 -7.97 -15.94
C ILE A 164 1.42 -6.56 -15.87
N GLU A 165 0.52 -6.33 -14.93
CA GLU A 165 -0.13 -5.04 -14.67
C GLU A 165 0.51 -4.32 -13.49
N SER A 166 0.68 -3.01 -13.63
CA SER A 166 0.95 -2.08 -12.54
C SER A 166 0.16 -0.79 -12.76
N ALA A 167 -0.85 -0.57 -11.94
CA ALA A 167 -1.74 0.57 -12.13
C ALA A 167 -1.80 1.48 -10.90
N LEU A 168 -2.37 2.66 -11.09
CA LEU A 168 -2.73 3.61 -10.03
C LEU A 168 -4.25 3.72 -9.96
N TRP A 169 -4.78 3.75 -8.75
CA TRP A 169 -6.20 3.81 -8.47
C TRP A 169 -6.51 4.94 -7.49
N ASP A 170 -7.70 5.54 -7.61
CA ASP A 170 -8.20 6.49 -6.61
C ASP A 170 -8.40 5.79 -5.26
N PRO A 171 -7.70 6.19 -4.19
CA PRO A 171 -7.77 5.52 -2.89
C PRO A 171 -9.17 5.48 -2.29
N MET A 172 -9.96 6.54 -2.51
CA MET A 172 -11.32 6.63 -1.98
C MET A 172 -12.28 5.71 -2.74
N ASP A 173 -12.08 5.55 -4.05
CA ASP A 173 -12.86 4.61 -4.86
C ASP A 173 -12.58 3.16 -4.46
N ILE A 174 -11.30 2.81 -4.26
CA ILE A 174 -10.89 1.49 -3.75
C ILE A 174 -11.50 1.19 -2.38
N ALA A 175 -11.40 2.15 -1.46
CA ALA A 175 -11.96 1.99 -0.11
C ALA A 175 -13.48 1.81 -0.14
N ARG A 176 -14.19 2.56 -0.98
CA ARG A 176 -15.65 2.46 -1.15
C ARG A 176 -16.03 1.12 -1.78
N THR A 177 -15.41 0.75 -2.89
CA THR A 177 -15.64 -0.51 -3.59
C THR A 177 -15.44 -1.71 -2.65
N GLY A 178 -14.30 -1.74 -1.94
CA GLY A 178 -14.02 -2.84 -1.03
C GLY A 178 -14.98 -2.93 0.16
N ARG A 179 -15.47 -1.79 0.70
CA ARG A 179 -16.51 -1.80 1.75
C ARG A 179 -17.84 -2.29 1.21
N ASN A 180 -18.28 -1.79 0.07
CA ASN A 180 -19.57 -2.14 -0.51
C ASN A 180 -19.66 -3.63 -0.87
N LEU A 181 -18.57 -4.19 -1.39
CA LEU A 181 -18.49 -5.60 -1.76
C LEU A 181 -18.06 -6.53 -0.60
N GLY A 182 -17.70 -5.97 0.56
CA GLY A 182 -17.25 -6.74 1.72
C GLY A 182 -15.90 -7.46 1.50
N ILE A 183 -15.03 -6.93 0.63
CA ILE A 183 -13.76 -7.56 0.25
C ILE A 183 -12.61 -6.97 1.06
N VAL A 184 -11.77 -7.82 1.64
CA VAL A 184 -10.54 -7.45 2.34
C VAL A 184 -9.38 -8.17 1.67
N THR A 185 -8.48 -7.42 1.02
CA THR A 185 -7.27 -7.95 0.37
C THR A 185 -6.05 -7.09 0.68
N ASP A 186 -4.88 -7.67 0.51
CA ASP A 186 -3.60 -6.96 0.64
C ASP A 186 -3.43 -5.87 -0.41
N ALA A 187 -3.98 -6.04 -1.60
CA ALA A 187 -3.99 -5.04 -2.66
C ALA A 187 -4.86 -3.84 -2.24
N ARG A 188 -6.12 -4.10 -1.87
CA ARG A 188 -7.03 -3.07 -1.36
C ARG A 188 -6.41 -2.29 -0.20
N TYR A 189 -5.85 -3.00 0.80
CA TYR A 189 -5.25 -2.38 1.98
C TYR A 189 -4.18 -1.32 1.64
N ARG A 190 -3.42 -1.56 0.57
CA ARG A 190 -2.38 -0.64 0.10
C ARG A 190 -2.96 0.47 -0.77
N PHE A 191 -3.78 0.13 -1.75
CA PHE A 191 -4.35 1.12 -2.66
C PHE A 191 -5.28 2.11 -1.96
N GLU A 192 -6.08 1.67 -0.98
CA GLU A 192 -6.97 2.59 -0.23
C GLU A 192 -6.22 3.61 0.64
N ARG A 193 -4.92 3.39 0.90
CA ARG A 193 -4.02 4.31 1.62
C ARG A 193 -3.10 5.09 0.70
N GLY A 194 -3.13 4.80 -0.58
CA GLY A 194 -2.20 5.33 -1.57
C GLY A 194 -0.93 4.50 -1.68
N VAL A 195 -0.48 4.35 -2.90
CA VAL A 195 0.78 3.67 -3.26
C VAL A 195 1.71 4.67 -3.94
N ASP A 196 3.00 4.37 -3.94
CA ASP A 196 4.01 5.21 -4.61
C ASP A 196 3.75 5.31 -6.12
N PRO A 197 3.31 6.46 -6.67
CA PRO A 197 3.03 6.59 -8.09
C PRO A 197 4.30 6.43 -8.95
N ASN A 198 5.46 6.88 -8.43
CA ASN A 198 6.72 6.78 -9.16
C ASN A 198 7.24 5.33 -9.26
N PHE A 199 6.69 4.41 -8.43
CA PHE A 199 7.03 3.00 -8.51
C PHE A 199 6.16 2.22 -9.53
N THR A 200 5.30 2.87 -10.30
CA THR A 200 4.44 2.21 -11.29
C THR A 200 5.27 1.50 -12.37
N LEU A 201 6.16 2.18 -13.05
CA LEU A 201 7.05 1.57 -14.05
C LEU A 201 8.14 0.69 -13.42
N PRO A 202 8.88 1.14 -12.38
CA PRO A 202 9.83 0.26 -11.71
C PRO A 202 9.23 -1.04 -11.18
N GLY A 203 7.95 -1.02 -10.77
CA GLY A 203 7.21 -2.22 -10.36
C GLY A 203 7.06 -3.25 -11.46
N VAL A 204 6.69 -2.81 -12.68
CA VAL A 204 6.63 -3.68 -13.88
C VAL A 204 8.03 -4.22 -14.22
N GLU A 205 9.05 -3.38 -14.18
CA GLU A 205 10.43 -3.80 -14.48
C GLU A 205 10.92 -4.87 -13.50
N LEU A 206 10.70 -4.65 -12.20
CA LEU A 206 11.08 -5.61 -11.16
C LEU A 206 10.32 -6.94 -11.32
N ALA A 207 9.01 -6.89 -11.54
CA ALA A 207 8.21 -8.09 -11.74
C ALA A 207 8.63 -8.84 -13.01
N THR A 208 8.86 -8.12 -14.13
CA THR A 208 9.34 -8.70 -15.38
C THR A 208 10.67 -9.44 -15.16
N LYS A 209 11.63 -8.78 -14.48
CA LYS A 209 12.93 -9.41 -14.18
C LYS A 209 12.76 -10.69 -13.36
N LEU A 210 11.93 -10.66 -12.33
CA LEU A 210 11.66 -11.84 -11.50
C LEU A 210 10.97 -12.96 -12.29
N VAL A 211 10.01 -12.63 -13.13
CA VAL A 211 9.33 -13.61 -14.01
C VAL A 211 10.34 -14.24 -14.96
N MET A 212 11.16 -13.43 -15.65
CA MET A 212 12.19 -13.94 -16.58
C MET A 212 13.22 -14.83 -15.88
N ASP A 213 13.64 -14.47 -14.66
CA ASP A 213 14.63 -15.22 -13.89
C ASP A 213 14.08 -16.61 -13.43
N MET A 214 12.78 -16.72 -13.20
CA MET A 214 12.15 -17.94 -12.68
C MET A 214 11.43 -18.76 -13.75
N CYS A 215 10.78 -18.10 -14.67
CA CYS A 215 9.92 -18.73 -15.68
C CYS A 215 10.48 -18.62 -17.11
N GLY A 216 11.56 -17.82 -17.32
CA GLY A 216 12.04 -17.50 -18.65
C GLY A 216 11.11 -16.55 -19.41
N GLY A 217 11.13 -16.64 -20.71
CA GLY A 217 10.28 -15.86 -21.61
C GLY A 217 10.93 -14.62 -22.19
N GLU A 218 10.23 -13.99 -23.12
CA GLU A 218 10.64 -12.78 -23.84
C GLU A 218 9.69 -11.62 -23.52
N PRO A 219 10.19 -10.48 -22.99
CA PRO A 219 9.34 -9.36 -22.62
C PRO A 219 9.05 -8.46 -23.84
N SER A 220 7.82 -7.96 -23.93
CA SER A 220 7.49 -6.85 -24.81
C SER A 220 8.04 -5.53 -24.29
N GLU A 221 7.91 -4.45 -25.07
CA GLU A 221 7.96 -3.09 -24.55
C GLU A 221 6.85 -2.87 -23.51
N VAL A 222 7.07 -1.93 -22.57
CA VAL A 222 6.02 -1.54 -21.62
C VAL A 222 5.06 -0.58 -22.30
N THR A 223 3.77 -0.83 -22.18
CA THR A 223 2.72 0.13 -22.55
C THR A 223 2.30 0.88 -21.30
N LEU A 224 2.35 2.21 -21.32
CA LEU A 224 1.80 3.08 -20.30
C LEU A 224 0.68 3.92 -20.90
N VAL A 225 -0.50 3.87 -20.30
CA VAL A 225 -1.66 4.71 -20.65
C VAL A 225 -2.01 5.59 -19.47
N GLY A 226 -2.42 6.84 -19.75
CA GLY A 226 -2.58 7.86 -18.72
C GLY A 226 -1.25 8.54 -18.36
N ALA A 227 -1.18 9.17 -17.20
CA ALA A 227 0.00 9.88 -16.73
C ALA A 227 0.24 9.62 -15.23
N ILE A 228 1.50 9.37 -14.87
CA ILE A 228 1.90 9.28 -13.46
C ILE A 228 1.76 10.67 -12.83
N PRO A 229 0.96 10.82 -11.76
CA PRO A 229 0.78 12.11 -11.12
C PRO A 229 2.09 12.66 -10.55
N ASP A 230 2.28 13.98 -10.68
CA ASP A 230 3.36 14.67 -9.99
C ASP A 230 3.06 14.76 -8.49
N THR A 231 4.01 14.34 -7.67
CA THR A 231 3.93 14.36 -6.20
C THR A 231 4.74 15.50 -5.59
N GLY A 232 5.17 16.47 -6.38
CA GLY A 232 6.11 17.54 -6.03
C GLY A 232 5.62 18.57 -5.02
N ALA A 233 5.02 18.12 -3.90
CA ALA A 233 4.64 19.00 -2.80
C ALA A 233 5.88 19.62 -2.12
N ILE A 234 5.82 20.90 -1.76
CA ILE A 234 6.85 21.59 -0.98
C ILE A 234 6.24 22.11 0.32
N ILE A 235 6.79 21.67 1.44
CA ILE A 235 6.37 22.06 2.78
C ILE A 235 7.40 23.03 3.36
N ASN A 236 6.96 24.25 3.76
CA ASN A 236 7.80 25.17 4.52
C ASN A 236 7.85 24.71 5.98
N PHE A 237 9.00 24.23 6.43
CA PHE A 237 9.19 23.64 7.74
C PHE A 237 10.09 24.51 8.62
N PRO A 238 9.52 25.19 9.63
CA PRO A 238 10.31 25.81 10.69
C PRO A 238 10.92 24.73 11.58
N LEU A 239 12.24 24.70 11.73
CA LEU A 239 12.92 23.70 12.56
C LEU A 239 12.52 23.77 14.04
N SER A 240 11.98 24.91 14.50
CA SER A 240 11.38 25.07 15.83
C SER A 240 10.05 24.32 16.03
N GLU A 241 9.40 23.86 14.95
CA GLU A 241 8.08 23.23 15.01
C GLU A 241 8.12 21.90 15.75
N THR A 242 9.18 21.12 15.61
CA THR A 242 9.37 19.88 16.35
C THR A 242 9.30 20.10 17.86
N LYS A 243 10.07 21.05 18.40
CA LYS A 243 10.01 21.40 19.83
C LYS A 243 8.64 21.95 20.22
N ARG A 244 8.05 22.79 19.39
CA ARG A 244 6.74 23.42 19.66
C ARG A 244 5.62 22.39 19.82
N LEU A 245 5.59 21.36 18.94
CA LEU A 245 4.53 20.34 18.93
C LEU A 245 4.78 19.21 19.94
N THR A 246 6.03 18.78 20.07
CA THR A 246 6.36 17.56 20.81
C THR A 246 7.06 17.82 22.14
N GLY A 247 7.55 19.04 22.37
CA GLY A 247 8.44 19.37 23.50
C GLY A 247 9.86 18.79 23.36
N LEU A 248 10.13 17.99 22.35
CA LEU A 248 11.43 17.33 22.15
C LEU A 248 12.44 18.30 21.56
N GLU A 249 13.61 18.41 22.18
CA GLU A 249 14.72 19.19 21.66
C GLU A 249 15.60 18.31 20.75
N VAL A 250 15.59 18.63 19.47
CA VAL A 250 16.43 18.01 18.44
C VAL A 250 17.16 19.13 17.70
N SER A 251 18.48 19.01 17.55
CA SER A 251 19.25 20.02 16.83
C SER A 251 18.83 20.12 15.37
N ASP A 252 18.95 21.32 14.78
CA ASP A 252 18.61 21.58 13.36
C ASP A 252 19.33 20.61 12.42
N ARG A 253 20.59 20.33 12.69
CA ARG A 253 21.40 19.38 11.93
C ARG A 253 20.81 17.95 12.00
N GLU A 254 20.41 17.53 13.18
CA GLU A 254 19.85 16.19 13.39
C GLU A 254 18.46 16.05 12.77
N GLN A 255 17.63 17.08 12.84
CA GLN A 255 16.33 17.08 12.17
C GLN A 255 16.48 16.91 10.65
N LYS A 256 17.39 17.67 10.03
CA LYS A 256 17.70 17.55 8.60
C LYS A 256 18.21 16.14 8.26
N ARG A 257 19.19 15.62 9.03
CA ARG A 257 19.73 14.28 8.85
C ARG A 257 18.64 13.20 8.89
N ILE A 258 17.71 13.31 9.85
CA ILE A 258 16.61 12.33 9.98
C ILE A 258 15.71 12.38 8.75
N LEU A 259 15.27 13.55 8.33
CA LEU A 259 14.39 13.71 7.18
C LEU A 259 15.08 13.25 5.89
N GLU A 260 16.34 13.62 5.66
CA GLU A 260 17.13 13.13 4.50
C GLU A 260 17.27 11.60 4.50
N ALA A 261 17.54 11.00 5.67
CA ALA A 261 17.65 9.55 5.80
C ALA A 261 16.32 8.81 5.53
N LEU A 262 15.18 9.49 5.73
CA LEU A 262 13.85 8.99 5.37
C LEU A 262 13.50 9.23 3.89
N GLY A 263 14.35 9.96 3.16
CA GLY A 263 14.20 10.23 1.73
C GLY A 263 13.50 11.56 1.40
N PHE A 264 13.38 12.47 2.34
CA PHE A 264 12.90 13.82 2.08
C PHE A 264 14.01 14.68 1.47
N ASP A 265 13.68 15.47 0.45
CA ASP A 265 14.58 16.46 -0.10
C ASP A 265 14.47 17.76 0.69
N ILE A 266 15.63 18.28 1.15
CA ILE A 266 15.66 19.49 1.96
C ILE A 266 16.46 20.59 1.25
N SER A 267 15.90 21.78 1.16
CA SER A 267 16.57 22.97 0.66
C SER A 267 16.45 24.15 1.63
N GLY A 268 17.53 24.94 1.71
CA GLY A 268 17.62 26.11 2.60
C GLY A 268 18.51 25.86 3.82
N ASN A 269 19.16 26.97 4.30
CA ASN A 269 20.17 26.93 5.36
C ASN A 269 19.76 27.69 6.64
N GLY A 270 18.56 28.28 6.66
CA GLY A 270 18.06 29.06 7.80
C GLY A 270 17.21 28.26 8.79
N PRO A 271 16.56 28.94 9.73
CA PRO A 271 15.67 28.34 10.70
C PRO A 271 14.38 27.78 10.07
N MET A 272 14.10 28.16 8.83
CA MET A 272 13.02 27.62 8.00
C MET A 272 13.63 26.96 6.76
N VAL A 273 13.23 25.73 6.49
CA VAL A 273 13.66 24.95 5.32
C VAL A 273 12.46 24.58 4.46
N LYS A 274 12.70 24.32 3.18
CA LYS A 274 11.72 23.72 2.27
C LYS A 274 11.98 22.23 2.24
N VAL A 275 10.95 21.44 2.47
CA VAL A 275 11.02 19.99 2.49
C VAL A 275 10.06 19.42 1.46
N SER A 276 10.56 18.57 0.56
CA SER A 276 9.75 17.81 -0.38
C SER A 276 9.61 16.38 0.09
N PRO A 277 8.37 15.90 0.35
CA PRO A 277 8.14 14.51 0.68
C PRO A 277 8.50 13.59 -0.51
N PRO A 278 9.05 12.41 -0.25
CA PRO A 278 9.24 11.41 -1.29
C PRO A 278 7.89 10.85 -1.77
N SER A 279 7.82 10.38 -3.02
CA SER A 279 6.60 9.92 -3.67
C SER A 279 5.88 8.76 -2.96
N TRP A 280 6.59 8.00 -2.15
CA TRP A 280 6.03 6.91 -1.32
C TRP A 280 5.41 7.36 0.00
N ARG A 281 5.37 8.68 0.28
CA ARG A 281 4.77 9.27 1.49
C ARG A 281 3.57 10.15 1.13
N PRO A 282 2.47 9.54 0.65
CA PRO A 282 1.24 10.27 0.32
C PRO A 282 0.52 10.83 1.55
N ASP A 283 0.97 10.48 2.73
CA ASP A 283 0.43 10.87 4.04
C ASP A 283 1.02 12.18 4.59
N VAL A 284 2.17 12.63 4.06
CA VAL A 284 2.86 13.83 4.56
C VAL A 284 2.41 15.06 3.78
N HIS A 285 1.62 15.92 4.44
CA HIS A 285 1.03 17.10 3.81
C HIS A 285 1.45 18.42 4.47
N GLY A 286 1.98 18.37 5.69
CA GLY A 286 2.25 19.58 6.46
C GLY A 286 3.41 19.45 7.44
N LYS A 287 3.66 20.56 8.11
CA LYS A 287 4.76 20.67 9.07
C LYS A 287 4.58 19.79 10.32
N ALA A 288 3.34 19.46 10.69
CA ALA A 288 3.07 18.57 11.80
C ALA A 288 3.54 17.14 11.50
N ASP A 289 3.32 16.67 10.28
CA ASP A 289 3.75 15.36 9.82
C ASP A 289 5.28 15.27 9.80
N LEU A 290 5.98 16.34 9.37
CA LEU A 290 7.44 16.41 9.42
C LEU A 290 7.99 16.41 10.86
N ALA A 291 7.32 17.09 11.78
CA ALA A 291 7.69 17.06 13.19
C ALA A 291 7.49 15.66 13.80
N GLU A 292 6.44 14.94 13.41
CA GLU A 292 6.21 13.55 13.78
C GLU A 292 7.33 12.64 13.28
N GLU A 293 7.74 12.78 12.00
CA GLU A 293 8.84 12.00 11.44
C GLU A 293 10.15 12.21 12.20
N VAL A 294 10.46 13.46 12.55
CA VAL A 294 11.65 13.77 13.38
C VAL A 294 11.51 13.12 14.76
N MET A 295 10.37 13.28 15.42
CA MET A 295 10.12 12.75 16.76
C MET A 295 10.22 11.22 16.81
N ARG A 296 9.57 10.51 15.86
CA ARG A 296 9.54 9.05 15.87
C ARG A 296 10.91 8.40 15.65
N ILE A 297 11.79 9.04 14.86
CA ILE A 297 13.16 8.55 14.62
C ILE A 297 14.10 8.99 15.75
N ALA A 298 13.94 10.20 16.28
CA ALA A 298 14.74 10.66 17.41
C ALA A 298 14.45 9.88 18.70
N GLY A 299 13.24 9.32 18.84
CA GLY A 299 12.81 8.49 19.95
C GLY A 299 11.59 9.08 20.68
N VAL A 300 10.47 8.38 20.59
CA VAL A 300 9.20 8.78 21.23
C VAL A 300 9.32 8.77 22.76
N ASP A 301 10.13 7.90 23.32
CA ASP A 301 10.46 7.79 24.74
C ASP A 301 11.20 9.01 25.30
N ARG A 302 11.78 9.83 24.44
CA ARG A 302 12.45 11.09 24.80
C ARG A 302 11.51 12.29 24.93
N VAL A 303 10.25 12.12 24.50
CA VAL A 303 9.25 13.21 24.63
C VAL A 303 9.00 13.51 26.10
N PRO A 304 9.18 14.79 26.55
CA PRO A 304 9.04 15.13 27.95
C PRO A 304 7.58 15.00 28.41
N SER A 305 7.39 14.36 29.55
CA SER A 305 6.08 14.33 30.22
C SER A 305 5.92 15.57 31.07
N THR A 306 4.94 16.41 30.75
CA THR A 306 4.61 17.59 31.53
C THR A 306 3.31 17.33 32.29
N PRO A 307 3.33 17.24 33.63
CA PRO A 307 2.11 17.10 34.42
C PRO A 307 1.18 18.29 34.19
N LEU A 308 -0.10 18.03 34.12
CA LEU A 308 -1.09 19.11 34.10
C LEU A 308 -0.99 19.90 35.41
N ASP A 309 -0.93 21.22 35.31
CA ASP A 309 -1.04 22.08 36.48
C ASP A 309 -2.43 21.91 37.09
N ARG A 310 -2.46 21.44 38.34
CA ARG A 310 -3.72 21.21 39.03
C ARG A 310 -4.32 22.49 39.58
N GLY A 311 -3.62 23.62 39.47
CA GLY A 311 -4.03 24.87 40.11
C GLY A 311 -4.30 24.67 41.58
N GLY A 312 -4.91 25.62 42.25
CA GLY A 312 -5.28 25.58 43.65
C GLY A 312 -6.56 24.75 43.98
N THR A 313 -6.90 23.78 43.13
CA THR A 313 -8.11 22.95 43.31
C THR A 313 -7.99 22.02 44.50
N VAL A 314 -8.93 22.12 45.43
CA VAL A 314 -9.07 21.19 46.56
C VAL A 314 -9.35 19.79 45.98
N PRO A 315 -8.51 18.79 46.30
CA PRO A 315 -8.69 17.43 45.72
C PRO A 315 -10.03 16.83 46.24
N LYS A 316 -10.95 16.66 45.28
CA LYS A 316 -12.17 15.87 45.54
C LYS A 316 -11.82 14.38 45.49
N PRO A 317 -12.57 13.52 46.17
CA PRO A 317 -12.38 12.06 46.07
C PRO A 317 -12.38 11.63 44.57
N VAL A 318 -11.31 10.99 44.13
CA VAL A 318 -11.13 10.59 42.74
C VAL A 318 -12.23 9.61 42.29
N LEU A 319 -12.79 8.84 43.20
CA LEU A 319 -13.81 7.85 42.93
C LEU A 319 -15.11 8.20 43.64
N THR A 320 -16.21 8.15 42.89
CA THR A 320 -17.55 8.17 43.45
C THR A 320 -17.82 6.93 44.31
N LEU A 321 -18.82 6.99 45.14
CA LEU A 321 -19.24 5.82 45.96
C LEU A 321 -19.58 4.60 45.06
N ILE A 322 -20.27 4.83 43.96
CA ILE A 322 -20.64 3.77 43.00
C ILE A 322 -19.38 3.12 42.41
N GLN A 323 -18.41 3.92 41.98
CA GLN A 323 -17.15 3.39 41.44
C GLN A 323 -16.35 2.59 42.48
N LYS A 324 -16.35 3.03 43.76
CA LYS A 324 -15.72 2.27 44.86
C LYS A 324 -16.40 0.94 45.05
N ARG A 325 -17.74 0.93 45.07
CA ARG A 325 -18.55 -0.30 45.25
C ARG A 325 -18.35 -1.27 44.07
N THR A 326 -18.34 -0.78 42.85
CA THR A 326 -18.06 -1.59 41.67
C THR A 326 -16.68 -2.26 41.75
N ARG A 327 -15.63 -1.49 42.11
CA ARG A 327 -14.30 -2.06 42.30
C ARG A 327 -14.25 -3.11 43.43
N MET A 328 -14.95 -2.86 44.51
CA MET A 328 -15.02 -3.80 45.62
C MET A 328 -15.76 -5.08 45.22
N ALA A 329 -16.88 -4.98 44.52
CA ALA A 329 -17.61 -6.13 44.00
C ALA A 329 -16.76 -6.97 43.04
N LYS A 330 -16.07 -6.33 42.07
CA LYS A 330 -15.18 -7.03 41.17
C LYS A 330 -14.08 -7.80 41.92
N ARG A 331 -13.41 -7.16 42.87
CA ARG A 331 -12.38 -7.83 43.70
C ARG A 331 -12.91 -8.99 44.50
N THR A 332 -14.10 -8.84 45.09
CA THR A 332 -14.73 -9.89 45.89
C THR A 332 -15.09 -11.09 45.02
N LEU A 333 -15.62 -10.86 43.80
CA LEU A 333 -15.94 -11.93 42.86
C LEU A 333 -14.68 -12.61 42.34
N ALA A 334 -13.62 -11.85 42.01
CA ALA A 334 -12.32 -12.40 41.60
C ALA A 334 -11.71 -13.26 42.72
N GLY A 335 -11.79 -12.82 43.99
CA GLY A 335 -11.33 -13.61 45.14
C GLY A 335 -12.13 -14.90 45.37
N ARG A 336 -13.31 -15.03 44.78
CA ARG A 336 -14.14 -16.26 44.76
C ARG A 336 -13.92 -17.12 43.50
N GLY A 337 -12.92 -16.82 42.70
CA GLY A 337 -12.57 -17.60 41.51
C GLY A 337 -13.32 -17.22 40.23
N MET A 338 -14.09 -16.14 40.25
CA MET A 338 -14.73 -15.64 39.01
C MET A 338 -13.73 -14.87 38.15
N VAL A 339 -13.84 -15.05 36.85
CA VAL A 339 -13.03 -14.34 35.85
C VAL A 339 -13.88 -13.23 35.23
N GLU A 340 -13.36 -11.99 35.22
CA GLU A 340 -14.03 -10.87 34.57
C GLU A 340 -13.88 -10.99 33.07
N ALA A 341 -15.00 -11.01 32.31
CA ALA A 341 -15.04 -10.90 30.88
C ALA A 341 -15.29 -9.43 30.48
N VAL A 342 -14.39 -8.86 29.72
CA VAL A 342 -14.60 -7.53 29.12
C VAL A 342 -15.41 -7.71 27.85
N THR A 343 -16.63 -7.18 27.84
CA THR A 343 -17.52 -7.24 26.67
C THR A 343 -17.60 -5.87 26.01
N TRP A 344 -17.94 -5.87 24.72
CA TRP A 344 -18.21 -4.63 23.99
C TRP A 344 -19.47 -3.96 24.51
N SER A 345 -19.46 -2.63 24.60
CA SER A 345 -20.63 -1.84 25.02
C SER A 345 -21.67 -1.71 23.92
N PHE A 346 -21.29 -1.99 22.67
CA PHE A 346 -22.15 -1.93 21.51
C PHE A 346 -22.29 -3.33 20.91
N ILE A 347 -23.53 -3.73 20.68
CA ILE A 347 -23.92 -4.96 19.97
C ILE A 347 -24.88 -4.57 18.86
N SER A 348 -24.86 -5.33 17.75
CA SER A 348 -25.81 -5.17 16.65
C SER A 348 -27.20 -5.67 17.06
#